data_f4ece38a09f5857d339bc6e5d1fd2469
#
_entry.id   f4ece38a09f5857d339bc6e5d1fd2469
#
_cell.length_a   1.000
_cell.length_b   1.000
_cell.length_c   1.000
_cell.angle_alpha   90.00
_cell.angle_beta   90.00
_cell.angle_gamma   90.00
#
_symmetry.space_group_name_H-M   'P 1'
#
loop_
_entity.id
_entity.type
_entity.pdbx_description
1 polymer ?
#
loop_
_entity_poly.entity_id
_entity_poly.type
_entity_poly.pdbx_seq_one_letter_code
_entity_poly.pdbx_strand_id
1 'polypeptide(L)'
;MLLVMSDFRDVEGECTSVFEQLGSCWHAWSPEDFEIIFRNDDDFRDGMGLMGVVSKMFPDVIVLTFELMSNHLHICAAGEEDRLRLMMETLKRFLKRRFEAKGYTLDWSRFVFGVRKLESLSDVRNVCVYDNRNGFLVHEEFTPLTYPWGANAFFFNPFLCRAAMKDARDFSQRQCRLLTCSRKADSVKGLLVYEDCVLPLSFCRIDLAERLFRSASHYFYMLGKNLESNLKIASELKERIFYTDDELFSAVCKICASKYGIGVPSQIPAEAKMEMAKLMHFDYNASNKQIQRMLRLERDVVAAMFAKPSV
;
A
#
# COMPACT_ATOMS: atom_id res chain seq x y z
N MET A 1 39.26 24.42 -26.12
CA MET A 1 38.18 23.45 -26.06
C MET A 1 38.13 22.91 -24.61
N LEU A 2 37.50 23.68 -23.72
CA LEU A 2 37.30 23.29 -22.32
C LEU A 2 36.13 22.30 -22.26
N LEU A 3 36.43 21.06 -21.93
CA LEU A 3 35.43 20.10 -21.53
C LEU A 3 34.81 20.58 -20.21
N VAL A 4 33.54 20.98 -20.27
CA VAL A 4 32.70 21.15 -19.07
C VAL A 4 32.53 19.73 -18.51
N MET A 5 33.27 19.43 -17.43
CA MET A 5 32.96 18.28 -16.60
C MET A 5 31.58 18.57 -16.01
N SER A 6 30.55 17.90 -16.54
CA SER A 6 29.23 17.87 -15.91
C SER A 6 29.42 17.32 -14.49
N ASP A 7 29.05 18.09 -13.48
CA ASP A 7 28.90 17.63 -12.11
C ASP A 7 28.00 16.41 -12.10
N PHE A 8 28.61 15.24 -12.04
CA PHE A 8 27.86 14.02 -11.69
C PHE A 8 27.41 14.19 -10.24
N ARG A 9 26.18 14.67 -10.03
CA ARG A 9 25.58 14.66 -8.70
C ARG A 9 25.59 13.24 -8.20
N ASP A 10 26.14 13.03 -7.02
CA ASP A 10 26.06 11.75 -6.31
C ASP A 10 24.64 11.58 -5.75
N VAL A 11 23.70 11.24 -6.63
CA VAL A 11 22.29 11.09 -6.29
C VAL A 11 22.09 9.99 -5.23
N GLU A 12 22.90 8.94 -5.22
CA GLU A 12 22.79 7.88 -4.20
C GLU A 12 23.30 8.37 -2.84
N GLY A 13 24.37 9.17 -2.82
CA GLY A 13 24.85 9.84 -1.61
C GLY A 13 23.80 10.81 -1.04
N GLU A 14 23.10 11.56 -1.90
CA GLU A 14 21.99 12.42 -1.47
C GLU A 14 20.85 11.59 -0.84
N CYS A 15 20.45 10.47 -1.44
CA CYS A 15 19.45 9.55 -0.88
C CYS A 15 19.89 8.98 0.47
N THR A 16 21.16 8.56 0.59
CA THR A 16 21.75 8.03 1.83
C THR A 16 21.73 9.09 2.94
N SER A 17 22.09 10.32 2.61
CA SER A 17 22.04 11.43 3.56
C SER A 17 20.63 11.71 4.09
N VAL A 18 19.60 11.62 3.24
CA VAL A 18 18.21 11.75 3.68
C VAL A 18 17.81 10.60 4.62
N PHE A 19 18.19 9.36 4.30
CA PHE A 19 17.94 8.21 5.15
C PHE A 19 18.60 8.36 6.53
N GLU A 20 19.87 8.79 6.58
CA GLU A 20 20.59 9.02 7.83
C GLU A 20 19.94 10.14 8.68
N GLN A 21 19.46 11.21 8.04
CA GLN A 21 18.74 12.30 8.72
C GLN A 21 17.39 11.88 9.30
N LEU A 22 16.73 10.89 8.71
CA LEU A 22 15.48 10.32 9.24
C LEU A 22 15.70 9.56 10.55
N GLY A 23 16.92 9.04 10.79
CA GLY A 23 17.24 8.20 11.94
C GLY A 23 16.62 6.81 11.84
N SER A 24 16.00 6.33 12.92
CA SER A 24 15.39 4.99 12.92
C SER A 24 14.14 4.97 12.07
N CYS A 25 14.09 4.03 11.13
CA CYS A 25 12.95 3.79 10.25
C CYS A 25 12.28 2.45 10.58
N TRP A 26 10.96 2.39 10.41
CA TRP A 26 10.14 1.28 10.82
C TRP A 26 9.06 0.96 9.79
N HIS A 27 8.75 -0.32 9.67
CA HIS A 27 7.54 -0.80 9.04
C HIS A 27 6.58 -1.26 10.13
N ALA A 28 5.36 -0.73 10.13
CA ALA A 28 4.29 -1.15 11.02
C ALA A 28 3.10 -1.63 10.18
N TRP A 29 2.46 -2.73 10.59
CA TRP A 29 1.33 -3.30 9.88
C TRP A 29 0.34 -3.95 10.84
N SER A 30 -0.91 -4.11 10.41
CA SER A 30 -1.92 -4.90 11.11
C SER A 30 -2.15 -6.24 10.41
N PRO A 31 -2.73 -7.26 11.08
CA PRO A 31 -2.89 -8.60 10.51
C PRO A 31 -3.78 -8.61 9.26
N GLU A 32 -3.34 -9.27 8.20
CA GLU A 32 -4.13 -9.47 6.98
C GLU A 32 -5.33 -10.40 7.20
N ASP A 33 -5.26 -11.31 8.17
CA ASP A 33 -6.34 -12.24 8.50
C ASP A 33 -7.41 -11.65 9.44
N PHE A 34 -7.38 -10.33 9.64
CA PHE A 34 -8.41 -9.63 10.38
C PHE A 34 -9.70 -9.48 9.57
N GLU A 35 -10.82 -9.24 10.25
CA GLU A 35 -12.10 -9.01 9.62
C GLU A 35 -12.11 -7.73 8.81
N ILE A 36 -12.97 -7.63 7.80
CA ILE A 36 -13.12 -6.43 6.96
C ILE A 36 -13.53 -5.23 7.81
N ILE A 37 -12.66 -4.23 7.89
CA ILE A 37 -12.86 -2.98 8.60
C ILE A 37 -13.51 -1.94 7.68
N PHE A 38 -12.91 -1.76 6.51
CA PHE A 38 -13.33 -0.77 5.52
C PHE A 38 -14.18 -1.46 4.44
N ARG A 39 -15.52 -1.36 4.59
CA ARG A 39 -16.50 -2.08 3.76
C ARG A 39 -16.97 -1.29 2.55
N ASN A 40 -16.73 0.01 2.56
CA ASN A 40 -17.13 0.96 1.52
C ASN A 40 -16.28 2.24 1.61
N ASP A 41 -16.42 3.13 0.63
CA ASP A 41 -15.65 4.38 0.55
C ASP A 41 -15.79 5.28 1.79
N ASP A 42 -16.96 5.31 2.43
CA ASP A 42 -17.16 6.11 3.66
C ASP A 42 -16.36 5.58 4.83
N ASP A 43 -16.14 4.26 4.88
CA ASP A 43 -15.28 3.64 5.89
C ASP A 43 -13.82 3.98 5.65
N PHE A 44 -13.39 3.95 4.39
CA PHE A 44 -12.04 4.37 4.02
C PHE A 44 -11.81 5.87 4.28
N ARG A 45 -12.78 6.74 3.96
CA ARG A 45 -12.71 8.18 4.31
C ARG A 45 -12.58 8.38 5.82
N ASP A 46 -13.32 7.62 6.62
CA ASP A 46 -13.16 7.62 8.08
C ASP A 46 -11.73 7.20 8.48
N GLY A 47 -11.20 6.14 7.87
CA GLY A 47 -9.83 5.68 8.07
C GLY A 47 -8.78 6.74 7.73
N MET A 48 -8.92 7.40 6.57
CA MET A 48 -8.06 8.50 6.14
C MET A 48 -8.10 9.68 7.13
N GLY A 49 -9.30 10.05 7.56
CA GLY A 49 -9.50 11.11 8.56
C GLY A 49 -8.83 10.79 9.91
N LEU A 50 -9.02 9.56 10.39
CA LEU A 50 -8.42 9.10 11.64
C LEU A 50 -6.89 8.99 11.54
N MET A 51 -6.37 8.50 10.41
CA MET A 51 -4.93 8.45 10.16
C MET A 51 -4.32 9.85 10.20
N GLY A 52 -4.94 10.83 9.54
CA GLY A 52 -4.50 12.22 9.57
C GLY A 52 -4.53 12.82 10.97
N VAL A 53 -5.62 12.64 11.73
CA VAL A 53 -5.74 13.12 13.09
C VAL A 53 -4.69 12.52 14.02
N VAL A 54 -4.49 11.19 13.93
CA VAL A 54 -3.52 10.51 14.80
C VAL A 54 -2.11 10.94 14.43
N SER A 55 -1.76 11.04 13.15
CA SER A 55 -0.43 11.56 12.75
C SER A 55 -0.16 12.96 13.27
N LYS A 56 -1.15 13.85 13.31
CA LYS A 56 -1.00 15.19 13.94
C LYS A 56 -0.84 15.16 15.47
N MET A 57 -1.30 14.11 16.13
CA MET A 57 -1.08 13.93 17.57
C MET A 57 0.33 13.43 17.91
N PHE A 58 1.05 12.89 16.93
CA PHE A 58 2.40 12.35 17.05
C PHE A 58 3.35 13.03 16.05
N PRO A 59 3.63 14.33 16.20
CA PRO A 59 4.46 15.07 15.23
C PRO A 59 5.94 14.64 15.22
N ASP A 60 6.36 13.88 16.21
CA ASP A 60 7.66 13.23 16.34
C ASP A 60 7.76 11.88 15.59
N VAL A 61 6.65 11.38 15.04
CA VAL A 61 6.63 10.23 14.12
C VAL A 61 6.42 10.75 12.70
N ILE A 62 7.42 10.56 11.85
CA ILE A 62 7.42 10.99 10.46
C ILE A 62 6.84 9.87 9.61
N VAL A 63 5.58 9.97 9.20
CA VAL A 63 4.96 9.02 8.27
C VAL A 63 5.51 9.28 6.87
N LEU A 64 6.18 8.31 6.27
CA LEU A 64 6.74 8.38 4.92
C LEU A 64 5.72 7.92 3.88
N THR A 65 5.07 6.81 4.14
CA THR A 65 3.93 6.30 3.37
C THR A 65 3.03 5.45 4.25
N PHE A 66 1.82 5.19 3.77
CA PHE A 66 0.87 4.25 4.37
C PHE A 66 -0.11 3.78 3.30
N GLU A 67 -0.79 2.68 3.58
CA GLU A 67 -1.89 2.19 2.77
C GLU A 67 -2.96 1.54 3.64
N LEU A 68 -4.23 1.85 3.37
CA LEU A 68 -5.37 1.22 3.99
C LEU A 68 -5.92 0.16 3.03
N MET A 69 -5.96 -1.08 3.47
CA MET A 69 -6.62 -2.19 2.79
C MET A 69 -7.96 -2.48 3.46
N SER A 70 -8.82 -3.25 2.83
CA SER A 70 -10.17 -3.52 3.37
C SER A 70 -10.17 -4.07 4.79
N ASN A 71 -9.17 -4.84 5.18
CA ASN A 71 -9.07 -5.54 6.47
C ASN A 71 -7.79 -5.26 7.26
N HIS A 72 -6.80 -4.60 6.67
CA HIS A 72 -5.52 -4.31 7.30
C HIS A 72 -4.93 -2.99 6.80
N LEU A 73 -3.80 -2.60 7.36
CA LEU A 73 -3.08 -1.38 6.96
C LEU A 73 -1.56 -1.55 7.14
N HIS A 74 -0.81 -0.78 6.35
CA HIS A 74 0.63 -0.66 6.39
C HIS A 74 1.06 0.78 6.61
N ILE A 75 2.18 0.98 7.31
CA ILE A 75 2.78 2.29 7.52
C ILE A 75 4.31 2.14 7.50
N CYS A 76 4.97 2.91 6.66
CA CYS A 76 6.40 3.15 6.74
C CYS A 76 6.64 4.50 7.41
N ALA A 77 7.39 4.52 8.51
CA ALA A 77 7.61 5.73 9.28
C ALA A 77 9.01 5.82 9.87
N ALA A 78 9.45 7.04 10.23
CA ALA A 78 10.68 7.30 10.96
C ALA A 78 10.37 7.93 12.32
N GLY A 79 11.24 7.65 13.31
CA GLY A 79 11.14 8.15 14.68
C GLY A 79 11.46 7.07 15.71
N GLU A 80 11.11 7.34 16.97
CA GLU A 80 11.32 6.39 18.07
C GLU A 80 10.25 5.28 18.05
N GLU A 81 10.67 4.02 18.28
CA GLU A 81 9.79 2.85 18.24
C GLU A 81 8.59 2.97 19.18
N ASP A 82 8.84 3.36 20.42
CA ASP A 82 7.77 3.50 21.43
C ASP A 82 6.72 4.54 21.04
N ARG A 83 7.17 5.61 20.36
CA ARG A 83 6.26 6.64 19.85
C ARG A 83 5.41 6.14 18.69
N LEU A 84 6.03 5.38 17.77
CA LEU A 84 5.29 4.74 16.69
C LEU A 84 4.28 3.72 17.24
N ARG A 85 4.68 2.86 18.17
CA ARG A 85 3.76 1.89 18.82
C ARG A 85 2.59 2.60 19.50
N LEU A 86 2.84 3.67 20.23
CA LEU A 86 1.79 4.46 20.88
C LEU A 86 0.86 5.12 19.85
N MET A 87 1.40 5.61 18.73
CA MET A 87 0.64 6.13 17.60
C MET A 87 -0.30 5.05 17.04
N MET A 88 0.22 3.83 16.76
CA MET A 88 -0.54 2.73 16.20
C MET A 88 -1.66 2.25 17.14
N GLU A 89 -1.38 2.12 18.44
CA GLU A 89 -2.39 1.78 19.45
C GLU A 89 -3.46 2.88 19.60
N THR A 90 -3.06 4.13 19.41
CA THR A 90 -4.01 5.26 19.39
C THR A 90 -4.91 5.19 18.16
N LEU A 91 -4.35 4.87 17.00
CA LEU A 91 -5.11 4.66 15.76
C LEU A 91 -6.11 3.51 15.91
N LYS A 92 -5.67 2.35 16.41
CA LYS A 92 -6.53 1.19 16.72
C LYS A 92 -7.72 1.60 17.61
N ARG A 93 -7.45 2.30 18.70
CA ARG A 93 -8.47 2.76 19.63
C ARG A 93 -9.50 3.70 18.95
N PHE A 94 -9.05 4.54 18.02
CA PHE A 94 -9.93 5.46 17.29
C PHE A 94 -10.74 4.73 16.23
N LEU A 95 -10.13 3.82 15.48
CA LEU A 95 -10.82 2.94 14.54
C LEU A 95 -11.89 2.12 15.25
N LYS A 96 -11.51 1.42 16.33
CA LYS A 96 -12.44 0.65 17.18
C LYS A 96 -13.66 1.49 17.55
N ARG A 97 -13.44 2.64 18.19
CA ARG A 97 -14.53 3.52 18.63
C ARG A 97 -15.41 4.01 17.48
N ARG A 98 -14.82 4.30 16.31
CA ARG A 98 -15.56 4.75 15.13
C ARG A 98 -16.43 3.65 14.57
N PHE A 99 -15.88 2.46 14.37
CA PHE A 99 -16.59 1.35 13.74
C PHE A 99 -17.60 0.69 14.68
N GLU A 100 -17.33 0.63 15.98
CA GLU A 100 -18.35 0.24 16.97
C GLU A 100 -19.55 1.21 16.97
N ALA A 101 -19.31 2.52 16.85
CA ALA A 101 -20.37 3.51 16.71
C ALA A 101 -21.18 3.38 15.41
N LYS A 102 -20.61 2.75 14.36
CA LYS A 102 -21.32 2.37 13.12
C LYS A 102 -22.03 1.01 13.23
N GLY A 103 -21.95 0.36 14.39
CA GLY A 103 -22.57 -0.97 14.63
C GLY A 103 -21.74 -2.16 14.13
N TYR A 104 -20.43 -1.98 13.88
CA TYR A 104 -19.55 -3.07 13.47
C TYR A 104 -19.12 -3.87 14.70
N THR A 105 -19.29 -5.18 14.62
CA THR A 105 -18.84 -6.12 15.65
C THR A 105 -17.56 -6.79 15.14
N LEU A 106 -16.40 -6.30 15.61
CA LEU A 106 -15.07 -6.78 15.23
C LEU A 106 -14.30 -7.20 16.49
N ASP A 107 -13.55 -8.29 16.41
CA ASP A 107 -12.71 -8.74 17.53
C ASP A 107 -11.37 -7.97 17.56
N TRP A 108 -11.41 -6.76 18.09
CA TRP A 108 -10.23 -5.88 18.20
C TRP A 108 -9.09 -6.45 19.05
N SER A 109 -9.29 -7.54 19.79
CA SER A 109 -8.19 -8.18 20.50
C SER A 109 -7.19 -8.84 19.55
N ARG A 110 -7.66 -9.29 18.38
CA ARG A 110 -6.85 -9.85 17.30
C ARG A 110 -6.13 -8.80 16.47
N PHE A 111 -6.57 -7.53 16.51
CA PHE A 111 -5.94 -6.45 15.75
C PHE A 111 -4.67 -5.97 16.46
N VAL A 112 -3.58 -6.70 16.26
CA VAL A 112 -2.29 -6.46 16.91
C VAL A 112 -1.27 -6.01 15.86
N PHE A 113 -0.64 -4.86 16.08
CA PHE A 113 0.37 -4.33 15.17
C PHE A 113 1.70 -5.08 15.28
N GLY A 114 2.20 -5.54 14.13
CA GLY A 114 3.61 -5.86 13.94
C GLY A 114 4.41 -4.57 13.74
N VAL A 115 5.64 -4.53 14.23
CA VAL A 115 6.59 -3.44 13.99
C VAL A 115 7.97 -4.04 13.76
N ARG A 116 8.62 -3.65 12.65
CA ARG A 116 9.95 -4.11 12.27
C ARG A 116 10.85 -2.92 11.96
N LYS A 117 12.07 -2.92 12.47
CA LYS A 117 13.09 -1.94 12.12
C LYS A 117 13.58 -2.15 10.69
N LEU A 118 13.82 -1.05 9.99
CA LEU A 118 14.39 -1.01 8.65
C LEU A 118 15.85 -0.56 8.77
N GLU A 119 16.78 -1.48 8.52
CA GLU A 119 18.19 -1.26 8.85
C GLU A 119 18.97 -0.54 7.75
N SER A 120 18.40 -0.43 6.54
CA SER A 120 19.08 0.15 5.39
C SER A 120 18.15 1.00 4.54
N LEU A 121 18.74 1.92 3.75
CA LEU A 121 18.02 2.66 2.72
C LEU A 121 17.28 1.72 1.75
N SER A 122 17.89 0.57 1.42
CA SER A 122 17.25 -0.44 0.57
C SER A 122 16.00 -1.03 1.21
N ASP A 123 16.03 -1.30 2.53
CA ASP A 123 14.85 -1.82 3.25
C ASP A 123 13.72 -0.79 3.25
N VAL A 124 14.02 0.50 3.49
CA VAL A 124 13.00 1.55 3.47
C VAL A 124 12.40 1.70 2.08
N ARG A 125 13.23 1.70 1.01
CA ARG A 125 12.76 1.74 -0.38
C ARG A 125 11.83 0.56 -0.69
N ASN A 126 12.25 -0.65 -0.32
CA ASN A 126 11.49 -1.87 -0.59
C ASN A 126 10.16 -1.86 0.14
N VAL A 127 10.12 -1.43 1.40
CA VAL A 127 8.88 -1.33 2.18
C VAL A 127 7.97 -0.24 1.63
N CYS A 128 8.50 0.96 1.31
CA CYS A 128 7.69 2.00 0.69
C CYS A 128 7.02 1.52 -0.62
N VAL A 129 7.77 0.79 -1.44
CA VAL A 129 7.25 0.22 -2.69
C VAL A 129 6.24 -0.89 -2.40
N TYR A 130 6.53 -1.77 -1.44
CA TYR A 130 5.63 -2.86 -1.04
C TYR A 130 4.29 -2.32 -0.54
N ASP A 131 4.30 -1.39 0.42
CA ASP A 131 3.10 -0.77 0.96
C ASP A 131 2.28 -0.10 -0.17
N ASN A 132 2.94 0.69 -1.01
CA ASN A 132 2.31 1.48 -2.06
C ASN A 132 1.76 0.66 -3.25
N ARG A 133 2.09 -0.63 -3.35
CA ARG A 133 1.61 -1.47 -4.46
C ARG A 133 0.38 -2.31 -4.11
N ASN A 134 0.15 -2.61 -2.84
CA ASN A 134 -0.85 -3.60 -2.43
C ASN A 134 -2.27 -3.19 -2.83
N GLY A 135 -2.65 -1.93 -2.64
CA GLY A 135 -4.00 -1.46 -2.92
C GLY A 135 -4.43 -1.61 -4.38
N PHE A 136 -3.59 -1.23 -5.33
CA PHE A 136 -3.95 -1.35 -6.74
C PHE A 136 -3.80 -2.78 -7.29
N LEU A 137 -3.05 -3.66 -6.63
CA LEU A 137 -2.97 -5.07 -7.03
C LEU A 137 -4.21 -5.86 -6.62
N VAL A 138 -4.80 -5.52 -5.47
CA VAL A 138 -6.01 -6.17 -4.96
C VAL A 138 -7.26 -5.68 -5.68
N HIS A 139 -7.28 -4.41 -6.10
CA HIS A 139 -8.40 -3.75 -6.73
C HIS A 139 -8.09 -3.46 -8.21
N GLU A 140 -8.53 -4.34 -9.11
CA GLU A 140 -8.24 -4.29 -10.55
C GLU A 140 -8.69 -2.99 -11.26
N GLU A 141 -9.60 -2.23 -10.65
CA GLU A 141 -10.06 -0.94 -11.16
C GLU A 141 -9.04 0.19 -10.97
N PHE A 142 -8.05 -0.01 -10.10
CA PHE A 142 -7.05 1.00 -9.80
C PHE A 142 -5.71 0.75 -10.49
N THR A 143 -4.99 1.83 -10.69
CA THR A 143 -3.59 1.87 -11.11
C THR A 143 -2.72 2.33 -9.93
N PRO A 144 -1.39 2.24 -10.01
CA PRO A 144 -0.51 2.81 -8.99
C PRO A 144 -0.80 4.29 -8.64
N LEU A 145 -1.35 5.05 -9.60
CA LEU A 145 -1.62 6.48 -9.42
C LEU A 145 -3.06 6.81 -9.04
N THR A 146 -3.95 5.82 -8.95
CA THR A 146 -5.39 6.05 -8.75
C THR A 146 -5.98 5.37 -7.52
N TYR A 147 -5.22 4.54 -6.80
CA TYR A 147 -5.69 3.97 -5.54
C TYR A 147 -5.80 5.08 -4.47
N PRO A 148 -7.02 5.37 -3.96
CA PRO A 148 -7.25 6.59 -3.20
C PRO A 148 -6.93 6.47 -1.69
N TRP A 149 -6.76 5.25 -1.18
CA TRP A 149 -6.72 4.97 0.27
C TRP A 149 -5.30 4.77 0.81
N GLY A 150 -4.35 5.50 0.24
CA GLY A 150 -2.94 5.47 0.60
C GLY A 150 -2.19 6.71 0.10
N ALA A 151 -0.87 6.68 0.24
CA ALA A 151 -0.01 7.79 -0.16
C ALA A 151 0.46 7.69 -1.62
N ASN A 152 0.41 6.49 -2.23
CA ASN A 152 1.03 6.19 -3.52
C ASN A 152 0.61 7.15 -4.66
N ALA A 153 -0.68 7.50 -4.76
CA ALA A 153 -1.19 8.39 -5.79
C ALA A 153 -0.47 9.75 -5.85
N PHE A 154 0.14 10.16 -4.75
CA PHE A 154 0.85 11.44 -4.60
C PHE A 154 2.35 11.34 -4.89
N PHE A 155 2.93 10.14 -4.94
CA PHE A 155 4.37 9.97 -5.21
C PHE A 155 4.71 10.38 -6.64
N PHE A 156 5.64 11.33 -6.76
CA PHE A 156 6.10 11.89 -8.04
C PHE A 156 4.96 12.39 -8.94
N ASN A 157 3.84 12.80 -8.34
CA ASN A 157 2.65 13.27 -9.03
C ASN A 157 2.37 14.76 -8.76
N PRO A 158 2.97 15.67 -9.53
CA PRO A 158 2.81 17.11 -9.32
C PRO A 158 1.39 17.61 -9.62
N PHE A 159 0.56 16.83 -10.30
CA PHE A 159 -0.80 17.24 -10.67
C PHE A 159 -1.75 17.21 -9.48
N LEU A 160 -1.66 16.20 -8.62
CA LEU A 160 -2.48 16.11 -7.42
C LEU A 160 -2.15 17.20 -6.39
N CYS A 161 -0.90 17.67 -6.36
CA CYS A 161 -0.48 18.78 -5.51
C CYS A 161 -1.08 20.14 -5.94
N ARG A 162 -1.73 20.23 -7.11
CA ARG A 162 -2.37 21.45 -7.64
C ARG A 162 -3.88 21.44 -7.50
N ALA A 163 -4.49 20.39 -6.97
CA ALA A 163 -5.92 20.33 -6.73
C ALA A 163 -6.37 21.43 -5.75
N ALA A 164 -7.61 21.89 -5.87
CA ALA A 164 -8.21 22.86 -4.95
C ALA A 164 -8.45 22.20 -3.58
N MET A 165 -7.44 22.27 -2.72
CA MET A 165 -7.48 21.71 -1.37
C MET A 165 -7.96 22.78 -0.39
N LYS A 166 -8.71 22.35 0.64
CA LYS A 166 -9.15 23.21 1.75
C LYS A 166 -8.56 22.71 3.05
N ASP A 167 -8.18 23.62 3.95
CA ASP A 167 -7.83 23.23 5.31
C ASP A 167 -9.09 22.76 6.06
N ALA A 168 -8.97 21.70 6.84
CA ALA A 168 -10.11 21.17 7.61
C ALA A 168 -10.76 22.22 8.53
N ARG A 169 -10.02 23.26 8.92
CA ARG A 169 -10.54 24.40 9.72
C ARG A 169 -11.48 25.31 8.95
N ASP A 170 -11.43 25.30 7.60
CA ASP A 170 -12.32 26.12 6.77
C ASP A 170 -13.73 25.56 6.71
N PHE A 171 -13.94 24.37 7.25
CA PHE A 171 -15.24 23.74 7.35
C PHE A 171 -15.94 24.04 8.68
N SER A 172 -17.26 23.95 8.70
CA SER A 172 -18.02 24.01 9.95
C SER A 172 -17.57 22.90 10.93
N GLN A 173 -17.72 23.14 12.23
CA GLN A 173 -17.40 22.13 13.25
C GLN A 173 -18.06 20.76 12.98
N ARG A 174 -19.29 20.77 12.45
CA ARG A 174 -20.02 19.55 12.11
C ARG A 174 -19.33 18.81 10.96
N GLN A 175 -19.00 19.51 9.90
CA GLN A 175 -18.30 18.93 8.74
C GLN A 175 -16.90 18.46 9.11
N CYS A 176 -16.15 19.27 9.87
CA CYS A 176 -14.84 18.88 10.36
C CYS A 176 -14.88 17.56 11.18
N ARG A 177 -15.90 17.38 12.01
CA ARG A 177 -16.10 16.11 12.77
C ARG A 177 -16.45 14.94 11.87
N LEU A 178 -17.19 15.16 10.80
CA LEU A 178 -17.49 14.12 9.82
C LEU A 178 -16.23 13.68 9.08
N LEU A 179 -15.44 14.65 8.60
CA LEU A 179 -14.23 14.41 7.81
C LEU A 179 -13.08 13.79 8.64
N THR A 180 -12.96 14.13 9.89
CA THR A 180 -11.80 13.77 10.72
C THR A 180 -12.13 12.80 11.84
N CYS A 181 -13.42 12.49 12.05
CA CYS A 181 -13.91 11.69 13.18
C CYS A 181 -13.45 12.24 14.56
N SER A 182 -12.98 13.50 14.62
CA SER A 182 -12.42 14.15 15.80
C SER A 182 -13.25 15.34 16.26
N ARG A 183 -13.24 15.57 17.58
CA ARG A 183 -13.83 16.77 18.22
C ARG A 183 -12.79 17.80 18.67
N LYS A 184 -11.50 17.47 18.53
CA LYS A 184 -10.40 18.32 18.98
C LYS A 184 -9.94 19.23 17.86
N ALA A 185 -10.14 20.54 17.98
CA ALA A 185 -9.76 21.52 16.97
C ALA A 185 -8.25 21.49 16.64
N ASP A 186 -7.39 21.30 17.64
CA ASP A 186 -5.94 21.29 17.46
C ASP A 186 -5.44 20.09 16.64
N SER A 187 -6.12 18.93 16.74
CA SER A 187 -5.73 17.72 15.99
C SER A 187 -6.14 17.75 14.52
N VAL A 188 -6.88 18.76 14.08
CA VAL A 188 -7.30 18.91 12.67
C VAL A 188 -6.60 20.07 11.96
N LYS A 189 -5.81 20.87 12.69
CA LYS A 189 -5.06 21.97 12.10
C LYS A 189 -4.07 21.51 11.05
N GLY A 190 -4.18 22.07 9.84
CA GLY A 190 -3.31 21.75 8.71
C GLY A 190 -3.62 20.38 8.08
N LEU A 191 -4.76 19.75 8.37
CA LEU A 191 -5.25 18.65 7.54
C LEU A 191 -5.90 19.23 6.29
N LEU A 192 -5.41 18.80 5.14
CA LEU A 192 -5.94 19.16 3.83
C LEU A 192 -7.04 18.19 3.42
N VAL A 193 -8.11 18.72 2.86
CA VAL A 193 -9.29 17.98 2.44
C VAL A 193 -9.58 18.28 0.96
N TYR A 194 -9.90 17.23 0.22
CA TYR A 194 -10.40 17.29 -1.15
C TYR A 194 -11.50 16.24 -1.33
N GLU A 195 -12.64 16.61 -1.93
CA GLU A 195 -13.78 15.72 -2.17
C GLU A 195 -14.18 14.87 -0.95
N ASP A 196 -14.33 15.55 0.20
CA ASP A 196 -14.70 14.93 1.49
C ASP A 196 -13.71 13.86 2.02
N CYS A 197 -12.47 13.87 1.54
CA CYS A 197 -11.41 13.01 2.02
C CYS A 197 -10.21 13.81 2.57
N VAL A 198 -9.68 13.41 3.72
CA VAL A 198 -8.42 13.94 4.25
C VAL A 198 -7.25 13.40 3.42
N LEU A 199 -6.41 14.31 2.91
CA LEU A 199 -5.33 13.96 2.00
C LEU A 199 -4.03 13.58 2.72
N PRO A 200 -3.31 12.56 2.25
CA PRO A 200 -1.99 12.16 2.74
C PRO A 200 -0.98 13.31 2.78
N LEU A 201 -1.02 14.23 1.82
CA LEU A 201 -0.13 15.41 1.74
C LEU A 201 -0.11 16.26 3.01
N SER A 202 -1.14 16.17 3.85
CA SER A 202 -1.24 16.94 5.08
C SER A 202 -0.55 16.30 6.28
N PHE A 203 -0.20 15.02 6.22
CA PHE A 203 0.37 14.29 7.35
C PHE A 203 1.49 13.29 6.96
N CYS A 204 1.59 12.88 5.70
CA CYS A 204 2.74 12.13 5.19
C CYS A 204 3.80 13.08 4.66
N ARG A 205 5.05 12.78 4.94
CA ARG A 205 6.22 13.46 4.39
C ARG A 205 6.64 12.81 3.07
N ILE A 206 5.72 12.85 2.10
CA ILE A 206 5.95 12.31 0.75
C ILE A 206 7.18 12.94 0.11
N ASP A 207 7.42 14.23 0.37
CA ASP A 207 8.61 14.95 -0.06
C ASP A 207 9.93 14.31 0.42
N LEU A 208 9.97 13.81 1.65
CA LEU A 208 11.12 13.08 2.18
C LEU A 208 11.19 11.66 1.62
N ALA A 209 10.03 10.99 1.51
CA ALA A 209 9.96 9.64 0.96
C ALA A 209 10.43 9.58 -0.51
N GLU A 210 10.04 10.55 -1.34
CA GLU A 210 10.51 10.68 -2.73
C GLU A 210 12.03 10.84 -2.82
N ARG A 211 12.62 11.61 -1.91
CA ARG A 211 14.07 11.85 -1.87
C ARG A 211 14.89 10.63 -1.45
N LEU A 212 14.26 9.56 -0.95
CA LEU A 212 14.90 8.26 -0.74
C LEU A 212 15.14 7.52 -2.06
N PHE A 213 14.50 7.92 -3.16
CA PHE A 213 14.67 7.32 -4.47
C PHE A 213 15.52 8.22 -5.38
N ARG A 214 16.33 7.62 -6.25
CA ARG A 214 17.20 8.33 -7.19
C ARG A 214 16.43 9.21 -8.18
N SER A 215 15.21 8.82 -8.51
CA SER A 215 14.32 9.52 -9.45
C SER A 215 12.93 8.89 -9.44
N ALA A 216 11.95 9.57 -10.05
CA ALA A 216 10.63 8.99 -10.34
C ALA A 216 10.75 7.68 -11.12
N SER A 217 11.60 7.62 -12.13
CA SER A 217 11.82 6.39 -12.92
C SER A 217 12.36 5.24 -12.06
N HIS A 218 13.23 5.52 -11.10
CA HIS A 218 13.71 4.50 -10.15
C HIS A 218 12.58 3.98 -9.26
N TYR A 219 11.75 4.88 -8.71
CA TYR A 219 10.59 4.51 -7.91
C TYR A 219 9.60 3.62 -8.69
N PHE A 220 9.17 4.07 -9.87
CA PHE A 220 8.20 3.31 -10.68
C PHE A 220 8.78 1.99 -11.22
N TYR A 221 10.09 1.95 -11.50
CA TYR A 221 10.77 0.69 -11.82
C TYR A 221 10.68 -0.30 -10.64
N MET A 222 10.99 0.15 -9.43
CA MET A 222 10.90 -0.70 -8.24
C MET A 222 9.43 -1.13 -7.98
N LEU A 223 8.48 -0.22 -8.14
CA LEU A 223 7.05 -0.51 -7.95
C LEU A 223 6.56 -1.64 -8.88
N GLY A 224 7.05 -1.70 -10.12
CA GLY A 224 6.64 -2.68 -11.12
C GLY A 224 7.52 -3.92 -11.25
N LYS A 225 8.75 -3.91 -10.77
CA LYS A 225 9.75 -4.96 -11.09
C LYS A 225 10.45 -5.58 -9.88
N ASN A 226 10.29 -5.04 -8.67
CA ASN A 226 11.02 -5.52 -7.49
C ASN A 226 10.34 -6.72 -6.81
N LEU A 227 10.06 -7.77 -7.60
CA LEU A 227 9.31 -8.94 -7.15
C LEU A 227 9.98 -9.66 -5.98
N GLU A 228 11.29 -9.93 -6.05
CA GLU A 228 11.99 -10.71 -5.02
C GLU A 228 11.92 -10.04 -3.64
N SER A 229 12.09 -8.72 -3.59
CA SER A 229 11.97 -7.97 -2.33
C SER A 229 10.53 -7.99 -1.81
N ASN A 230 9.53 -7.88 -2.69
CA ASN A 230 8.13 -7.95 -2.29
C ASN A 230 7.75 -9.33 -1.76
N LEU A 231 8.21 -10.41 -2.40
CA LEU A 231 8.01 -11.78 -1.94
C LEU A 231 8.63 -12.02 -0.56
N LYS A 232 9.85 -11.49 -0.35
CA LYS A 232 10.53 -11.58 0.95
C LYS A 232 9.73 -10.89 2.05
N ILE A 233 9.29 -9.65 1.82
CA ILE A 233 8.50 -8.88 2.79
C ILE A 233 7.19 -9.60 3.09
N ALA A 234 6.41 -9.99 2.07
CA ALA A 234 5.14 -10.69 2.26
C ALA A 234 5.31 -12.00 3.04
N SER A 235 6.38 -12.78 2.75
CA SER A 235 6.70 -13.99 3.50
C SER A 235 7.02 -13.70 4.98
N GLU A 236 7.78 -12.65 5.27
CA GLU A 236 8.10 -12.22 6.63
C GLU A 236 6.84 -11.78 7.40
N LEU A 237 5.91 -11.10 6.72
CA LEU A 237 4.64 -10.63 7.29
C LEU A 237 3.57 -11.73 7.36
N LYS A 238 3.78 -12.87 6.70
CA LYS A 238 2.78 -13.94 6.49
C LYS A 238 1.55 -13.45 5.71
N GLU A 239 1.76 -12.52 4.81
CA GLU A 239 0.72 -11.96 3.96
C GLU A 239 0.62 -12.68 2.63
N ARG A 240 -0.54 -12.57 2.01
CA ARG A 240 -0.75 -13.07 0.65
C ARG A 240 0.01 -12.22 -0.34
N ILE A 241 0.62 -12.90 -1.30
CA ILE A 241 1.39 -12.24 -2.34
C ILE A 241 0.47 -12.00 -3.53
N PHE A 242 0.43 -10.75 -3.99
CA PHE A 242 -0.24 -10.38 -5.21
C PHE A 242 0.80 -10.05 -6.28
N TYR A 243 0.56 -10.54 -7.49
CA TYR A 243 1.47 -10.39 -8.62
C TYR A 243 0.88 -9.45 -9.65
N THR A 244 1.71 -8.57 -10.22
CA THR A 244 1.34 -7.88 -11.45
C THR A 244 1.25 -8.89 -12.59
N ASP A 245 0.55 -8.53 -13.67
CA ASP A 245 0.43 -9.40 -14.85
C ASP A 245 1.78 -9.83 -15.43
N ASP A 246 2.73 -8.90 -15.52
CA ASP A 246 4.08 -9.16 -16.04
C ASP A 246 4.87 -10.12 -15.15
N GLU A 247 4.79 -9.95 -13.85
CA GLU A 247 5.44 -10.81 -12.86
C GLU A 247 4.87 -12.22 -12.90
N LEU A 248 3.54 -12.31 -12.83
CA LEU A 248 2.85 -13.59 -12.90
C LEU A 248 3.11 -14.29 -14.23
N PHE A 249 3.02 -13.57 -15.35
CA PHE A 249 3.30 -14.11 -16.66
C PHE A 249 4.74 -14.65 -16.77
N SER A 250 5.72 -13.88 -16.29
CA SER A 250 7.12 -14.30 -16.26
C SER A 250 7.33 -15.57 -15.41
N ALA A 251 6.71 -15.65 -14.23
CA ALA A 251 6.78 -16.82 -13.36
C ALA A 251 6.13 -18.04 -14.03
N VAL A 252 4.93 -17.88 -14.57
CA VAL A 252 4.18 -18.96 -15.23
C VAL A 252 4.89 -19.44 -16.49
N CYS A 253 5.50 -18.55 -17.30
CA CYS A 253 6.34 -18.94 -18.44
C CYS A 253 7.50 -19.85 -18.03
N LYS A 254 8.21 -19.51 -16.94
CA LYS A 254 9.31 -20.33 -16.43
C LYS A 254 8.83 -21.73 -15.99
N ILE A 255 7.69 -21.79 -15.30
CA ILE A 255 7.11 -23.05 -14.87
C ILE A 255 6.66 -23.89 -16.06
N CYS A 256 5.98 -23.29 -17.03
CA CYS A 256 5.54 -23.97 -18.26
C CYS A 256 6.72 -24.51 -19.07
N ALA A 257 7.79 -23.73 -19.19
CA ALA A 257 9.02 -24.16 -19.90
C ALA A 257 9.67 -25.34 -19.17
N SER A 258 9.79 -25.27 -17.84
CA SER A 258 10.40 -26.34 -17.05
C SER A 258 9.56 -27.61 -17.01
N LYS A 259 8.24 -27.51 -16.87
CA LYS A 259 7.34 -28.66 -16.64
C LYS A 259 6.83 -29.30 -17.92
N TYR A 260 6.58 -28.48 -18.97
CA TYR A 260 5.96 -28.92 -20.21
C TYR A 260 6.84 -28.70 -21.46
N GLY A 261 8.00 -28.09 -21.29
CA GLY A 261 8.88 -27.73 -22.44
C GLY A 261 8.32 -26.61 -23.32
N ILE A 262 7.28 -25.89 -22.86
CA ILE A 262 6.57 -24.85 -23.62
C ILE A 262 6.61 -23.56 -22.84
N GLY A 263 7.34 -22.55 -23.35
CA GLY A 263 7.54 -21.28 -22.65
C GLY A 263 6.34 -20.30 -22.70
N VAL A 264 5.25 -20.65 -23.40
CA VAL A 264 4.07 -19.80 -23.55
C VAL A 264 2.87 -20.46 -22.87
N PRO A 265 2.34 -19.88 -21.78
CA PRO A 265 1.28 -20.52 -20.98
C PRO A 265 -0.01 -20.84 -21.76
N SER A 266 -0.37 -20.02 -22.73
CA SER A 266 -1.56 -20.25 -23.56
C SER A 266 -1.44 -21.44 -24.55
N GLN A 267 -0.22 -21.96 -24.77
CA GLN A 267 0.07 -23.03 -25.73
C GLN A 267 0.23 -24.41 -25.09
N ILE A 268 0.20 -24.51 -23.76
CA ILE A 268 0.25 -25.81 -23.07
C ILE A 268 -1.04 -26.61 -23.32
N PRO A 269 -1.02 -27.96 -23.23
CA PRO A 269 -2.20 -28.81 -23.42
C PRO A 269 -3.36 -28.44 -22.47
N ALA A 270 -4.59 -28.74 -22.88
CA ALA A 270 -5.80 -28.37 -22.12
C ALA A 270 -5.80 -28.89 -20.67
N GLU A 271 -5.37 -30.14 -20.47
CA GLU A 271 -5.23 -30.73 -19.13
C GLU A 271 -4.19 -29.99 -18.29
N ALA A 272 -3.05 -29.63 -18.90
CA ALA A 272 -2.02 -28.84 -18.23
C ALA A 272 -2.49 -27.41 -17.89
N LYS A 273 -3.37 -26.80 -18.70
CA LYS A 273 -3.98 -25.51 -18.37
C LYS A 273 -4.82 -25.56 -17.10
N MET A 274 -5.56 -26.65 -16.88
CA MET A 274 -6.38 -26.81 -15.67
C MET A 274 -5.50 -26.95 -14.44
N GLU A 275 -4.41 -27.70 -14.54
CA GLU A 275 -3.43 -27.82 -13.46
C GLU A 275 -2.72 -26.48 -13.18
N MET A 276 -2.29 -25.79 -14.24
CA MET A 276 -1.67 -24.47 -14.13
C MET A 276 -2.63 -23.43 -13.55
N ALA A 277 -3.91 -23.44 -13.93
CA ALA A 277 -4.93 -22.56 -13.37
C ALA A 277 -5.06 -22.73 -11.85
N LYS A 278 -5.06 -23.98 -11.36
CA LYS A 278 -5.08 -24.27 -9.92
C LYS A 278 -3.83 -23.73 -9.21
N LEU A 279 -2.65 -23.99 -9.78
CA LEU A 279 -1.40 -23.47 -9.25
C LEU A 279 -1.39 -21.95 -9.21
N MET A 280 -1.81 -21.29 -10.29
CA MET A 280 -1.93 -19.82 -10.33
C MET A 280 -2.88 -19.29 -9.27
N HIS A 281 -4.03 -19.95 -9.07
CA HIS A 281 -5.04 -19.52 -8.09
C HIS A 281 -4.57 -19.71 -6.65
N PHE A 282 -4.09 -20.91 -6.30
CA PHE A 282 -3.78 -21.27 -4.91
C PHE A 282 -2.39 -20.84 -4.47
N ASP A 283 -1.38 -20.95 -5.33
CA ASP A 283 0.02 -20.68 -4.95
C ASP A 283 0.45 -19.24 -5.29
N TYR A 284 -0.18 -18.64 -6.32
CA TYR A 284 0.15 -17.29 -6.79
C TYR A 284 -0.96 -16.27 -6.54
N ASN A 285 -2.06 -16.64 -5.88
CA ASN A 285 -3.23 -15.79 -5.64
C ASN A 285 -3.70 -15.02 -6.89
N ALA A 286 -3.56 -15.66 -8.06
CA ALA A 286 -3.96 -15.04 -9.32
C ALA A 286 -5.47 -14.85 -9.38
N SER A 287 -5.90 -13.68 -9.83
CA SER A 287 -7.31 -13.41 -10.08
C SER A 287 -7.83 -14.27 -11.25
N ASN A 288 -9.14 -14.52 -11.26
CA ASN A 288 -9.78 -15.25 -12.36
C ASN A 288 -9.52 -14.60 -13.72
N LYS A 289 -9.42 -13.26 -13.79
CA LYS A 289 -9.08 -12.53 -15.02
C LYS A 289 -7.65 -12.77 -15.48
N GLN A 290 -6.69 -12.81 -14.55
CA GLN A 290 -5.29 -13.13 -14.85
C GLN A 290 -5.17 -14.55 -15.40
N ILE A 291 -5.80 -15.52 -14.74
CA ILE A 291 -5.82 -16.93 -15.17
C ILE A 291 -6.42 -17.06 -16.59
N GLN A 292 -7.60 -16.46 -16.79
CA GLN A 292 -8.30 -16.44 -18.07
C GLN A 292 -7.40 -15.89 -19.20
N ARG A 293 -6.79 -14.73 -18.97
CA ARG A 293 -5.98 -14.04 -19.96
C ARG A 293 -4.69 -14.80 -20.30
N MET A 294 -3.98 -15.30 -19.29
CA MET A 294 -2.69 -15.96 -19.47
C MET A 294 -2.81 -17.34 -20.10
N LEU A 295 -3.81 -18.12 -19.69
CA LEU A 295 -4.03 -19.48 -20.19
C LEU A 295 -4.99 -19.54 -21.38
N ARG A 296 -5.64 -18.42 -21.74
CA ARG A 296 -6.73 -18.35 -22.75
C ARG A 296 -7.82 -19.38 -22.48
N LEU A 297 -8.32 -19.39 -21.25
CA LEU A 297 -9.47 -20.19 -20.83
C LEU A 297 -10.74 -19.35 -20.91
N GLU A 298 -11.87 -20.01 -21.18
CA GLU A 298 -13.18 -19.35 -21.15
C GLU A 298 -13.53 -18.89 -19.74
N ARG A 299 -14.25 -17.74 -19.65
CA ARG A 299 -14.62 -17.11 -18.38
C ARG A 299 -15.41 -18.07 -17.48
N ASP A 300 -16.37 -18.78 -18.05
CA ASP A 300 -17.25 -19.68 -17.31
C ASP A 300 -16.50 -20.91 -16.79
N VAL A 301 -15.50 -21.39 -17.52
CA VAL A 301 -14.61 -22.47 -17.08
C VAL A 301 -13.82 -22.04 -15.85
N VAL A 302 -13.19 -20.87 -15.88
CA VAL A 302 -12.40 -20.38 -14.76
C VAL A 302 -13.30 -20.07 -13.56
N ALA A 303 -14.48 -19.48 -13.79
CA ALA A 303 -15.44 -19.20 -12.72
C ALA A 303 -15.95 -20.50 -12.07
N ALA A 304 -16.24 -21.54 -12.85
CA ALA A 304 -16.68 -22.83 -12.34
C ALA A 304 -15.59 -23.56 -11.54
N MET A 305 -14.31 -23.41 -11.93
CA MET A 305 -13.19 -24.04 -11.21
C MET A 305 -13.02 -23.51 -9.79
N PHE A 306 -13.34 -22.24 -9.54
CA PHE A 306 -13.08 -21.54 -8.28
C PHE A 306 -14.35 -20.97 -7.64
N ALA A 307 -15.53 -21.46 -8.07
CA ALA A 307 -16.78 -21.14 -7.41
C ALA A 307 -16.74 -21.64 -5.96
N LYS A 308 -17.09 -20.76 -5.01
CA LYS A 308 -17.30 -21.20 -3.62
C LYS A 308 -18.45 -22.23 -3.62
N PRO A 309 -18.31 -23.36 -2.92
CA PRO A 309 -19.45 -24.26 -2.76
C PRO A 309 -20.61 -23.45 -2.13
N SER A 310 -21.76 -23.46 -2.81
CA SER A 310 -23.01 -22.95 -2.25
C SER A 310 -23.30 -23.70 -0.95
N VAL A 311 -23.25 -22.99 0.18
CA VAL A 311 -23.65 -23.47 1.50
C VAL A 311 -25.17 -23.39 1.59
#